data_cbe1d342302a0c0f12ba60044b1fdd64
#
_entry.id   cbe1d342302a0c0f12ba60044b1fdd64
#
_cell.length_a   1.000
_cell.length_b   1.000
_cell.length_c   1.000
_cell.angle_alpha   90.00
_cell.angle_beta   90.00
_cell.angle_gamma   90.00
#
_symmetry.space_group_name_H-M   'P 1'
#
loop_
_entity.id
_entity.type
_entity.pdbx_description
1 polymer ?
#
loop_
_entity_poly.entity_id
_entity_poly.type
_entity_poly.pdbx_seq_one_letter_code
_entity_poly.pdbx_strand_id
1 'polypeptide(L)'
;MLNAADNELLTRVGPDAPMGQWLRRFWTPLMLADKLGGPDSAPIETRMYGEDLLVFRDTDGRVGAIQTLCPHRQAPLVYGRNEESGLRCIYHGWKFDVSGVCLDMPNEPADSDFKHKVRAISYPLCEQAGVIWIYMGPKHLQPEMPDMEWMRVPDSHRIVSKFNVEGNWVQAMEGDVDSSHVGFLHKDMSTLRDPKTAIPEQRYQALDRAPRWIIQPTDSGMMIAARRNAEDDSYYWRINQVYFPFYTLVAGPLDQSKFLMHIWVPQDDSHCDVYTVFWRPKEAMTPHERAEMYAGPRAHIATFNPETGGLFGNKDNHFFQDRKLQKEGTFSGIRGIREQDAAMTVGMGAIVDRTKEHLGTADMAVIALRRILIRAAKNMAKGEEPLAPSNGALYRNRAWSGVLPRREQFIEDPAAQEMMLTLVP
;
A
#
# COMPACT_ATOMS: atom_id res chain seq x y z
N MET A 1 1.27 1.32 -25.33
CA MET A 1 0.42 2.47 -24.92
C MET A 1 -0.97 1.94 -24.57
N LEU A 2 -1.58 2.44 -23.50
CA LEU A 2 -3.00 2.21 -23.25
C LEU A 2 -3.85 3.15 -24.10
N ASN A 3 -5.09 2.77 -24.42
CA ASN A 3 -6.09 3.71 -24.89
C ASN A 3 -6.71 4.50 -23.71
N ALA A 4 -7.39 5.59 -23.99
CA ALA A 4 -7.98 6.45 -22.96
C ALA A 4 -9.01 5.71 -22.08
N ALA A 5 -9.83 4.83 -22.67
CA ALA A 5 -10.83 4.06 -21.91
C ALA A 5 -10.18 3.06 -20.93
N ASP A 6 -9.12 2.38 -21.33
CA ASP A 6 -8.38 1.49 -20.42
C ASP A 6 -7.63 2.27 -19.34
N ASN A 7 -7.16 3.51 -19.63
CA ASN A 7 -6.58 4.38 -18.61
C ASN A 7 -7.61 4.81 -17.56
N GLU A 8 -8.80 5.26 -17.99
CA GLU A 8 -9.91 5.58 -17.09
C GLU A 8 -10.31 4.35 -16.24
N LEU A 9 -10.50 3.20 -16.89
CA LEU A 9 -10.87 1.96 -16.20
C LEU A 9 -9.86 1.55 -15.12
N LEU A 10 -8.58 1.78 -15.36
CA LEU A 10 -7.48 1.45 -14.46
C LEU A 10 -7.40 2.39 -13.24
N THR A 11 -7.75 3.66 -13.42
CA THR A 11 -7.42 4.73 -12.46
C THR A 11 -8.57 5.20 -11.60
N ARG A 12 -9.84 5.02 -12.05
CA ARG A 12 -11.02 5.45 -11.30
C ARG A 12 -11.40 4.46 -10.21
N VAL A 13 -11.52 4.94 -8.98
CA VAL A 13 -11.70 4.08 -7.78
C VAL A 13 -12.98 4.38 -7.00
N GLY A 14 -13.79 5.33 -7.47
CA GLY A 14 -15.06 5.66 -6.83
C GLY A 14 -16.03 4.48 -6.76
N PRO A 15 -17.14 4.60 -5.98
CA PRO A 15 -18.08 3.51 -5.73
C PRO A 15 -18.74 2.96 -6.98
N ASP A 16 -18.91 3.77 -8.03
CA ASP A 16 -19.52 3.37 -9.29
C ASP A 16 -18.50 2.89 -10.34
N ALA A 17 -17.20 3.05 -10.07
CA ALA A 17 -16.15 2.62 -10.98
C ALA A 17 -15.88 1.11 -10.85
N PRO A 18 -15.72 0.37 -11.97
CA PRO A 18 -15.43 -1.07 -11.91
C PRO A 18 -14.18 -1.40 -11.10
N MET A 19 -13.11 -0.60 -11.20
CA MET A 19 -11.93 -0.78 -10.37
C MET A 19 -12.25 -0.54 -8.89
N GLY A 20 -13.01 0.52 -8.55
CA GLY A 20 -13.44 0.79 -7.18
C GLY A 20 -14.29 -0.35 -6.61
N GLN A 21 -15.20 -0.93 -7.41
CA GLN A 21 -15.99 -2.10 -7.02
C GLN A 21 -15.10 -3.33 -6.76
N TRP A 22 -14.07 -3.54 -7.57
CA TRP A 22 -13.12 -4.63 -7.39
C TRP A 22 -12.27 -4.44 -6.13
N LEU A 23 -11.73 -3.23 -5.90
CA LEU A 23 -10.92 -2.90 -4.72
C LEU A 23 -11.68 -3.13 -3.41
N ARG A 24 -12.98 -2.82 -3.38
CA ARG A 24 -13.86 -3.03 -2.22
C ARG A 24 -14.04 -4.51 -1.83
N ARG A 25 -13.63 -5.46 -2.66
CA ARG A 25 -13.68 -6.90 -2.36
C ARG A 25 -12.57 -7.37 -1.44
N PHE A 26 -11.64 -6.49 -1.07
CA PHE A 26 -10.47 -6.82 -0.26
C PHE A 26 -10.48 -6.07 1.07
N TRP A 27 -9.88 -6.68 2.09
CA TRP A 27 -9.49 -5.94 3.27
C TRP A 27 -8.43 -4.91 2.93
N THR A 28 -8.65 -3.68 3.37
CA THR A 28 -7.82 -2.51 3.04
C THR A 28 -7.31 -1.85 4.31
N PRO A 29 -6.01 -1.53 4.44
CA PRO A 29 -5.52 -0.72 5.55
C PRO A 29 -6.14 0.69 5.47
N LEU A 30 -6.79 1.11 6.54
CA LEU A 30 -7.47 2.41 6.62
C LEU A 30 -6.59 3.46 7.29
N MET A 31 -6.01 3.13 8.44
CA MET A 31 -5.13 4.01 9.21
C MET A 31 -4.25 3.22 10.18
N LEU A 32 -3.20 3.86 10.68
CA LEU A 32 -2.43 3.32 11.80
C LEU A 32 -3.28 3.39 13.07
N ALA A 33 -3.26 2.31 13.87
CA ALA A 33 -4.12 2.19 15.06
C ALA A 33 -3.80 3.23 16.15
N ASP A 34 -2.53 3.67 16.24
CA ASP A 34 -2.07 4.67 17.18
C ASP A 34 -2.59 6.10 16.88
N LYS A 35 -3.12 6.32 15.67
CA LYS A 35 -3.76 7.59 15.30
C LYS A 35 -5.17 7.72 15.83
N LEU A 36 -5.86 6.60 16.05
CA LEU A 36 -7.17 6.59 16.68
C LEU A 36 -6.99 6.49 18.20
N GLY A 37 -7.41 7.52 18.91
CA GLY A 37 -7.29 7.57 20.36
C GLY A 37 -7.97 6.42 21.11
N GLY A 38 -7.90 6.44 22.44
CA GLY A 38 -8.58 5.46 23.31
C GLY A 38 -10.10 5.54 23.24
N PRO A 39 -10.81 4.72 24.03
CA PRO A 39 -12.27 4.77 24.12
C PRO A 39 -12.80 6.19 24.35
N ASP A 40 -13.92 6.51 23.70
CA ASP A 40 -14.59 7.81 23.76
C ASP A 40 -13.76 9.03 23.30
N SER A 41 -12.61 8.81 22.63
CA SER A 41 -11.86 9.89 21.98
C SER A 41 -12.64 10.50 20.81
N ALA A 42 -12.19 11.68 20.37
CA ALA A 42 -12.78 12.36 19.22
C ALA A 42 -12.73 11.48 17.95
N PRO A 43 -13.80 11.43 17.15
CA PRO A 43 -13.80 10.72 15.89
C PRO A 43 -12.84 11.38 14.87
N ILE A 44 -12.34 10.59 13.93
CA ILE A 44 -11.41 11.03 12.89
C ILE A 44 -12.05 10.88 11.52
N GLU A 45 -12.03 11.94 10.73
CA GLU A 45 -12.43 11.88 9.32
C GLU A 45 -11.30 11.26 8.47
N THR A 46 -11.68 10.42 7.54
CA THR A 46 -10.76 9.81 6.56
C THR A 46 -11.49 9.59 5.24
N ARG A 47 -10.74 9.31 4.18
CA ARG A 47 -11.29 9.01 2.86
C ARG A 47 -10.76 7.67 2.36
N MET A 48 -11.64 6.88 1.73
CA MET A 48 -11.31 5.60 1.13
C MET A 48 -12.14 5.40 -0.14
N TYR A 49 -11.48 5.14 -1.27
CA TYR A 49 -12.13 4.91 -2.58
C TYR A 49 -13.16 5.98 -2.96
N GLY A 50 -12.84 7.25 -2.67
CA GLY A 50 -13.70 8.39 -2.94
C GLY A 50 -14.85 8.60 -1.94
N GLU A 51 -14.99 7.77 -0.92
CA GLU A 51 -15.97 7.94 0.16
C GLU A 51 -15.34 8.56 1.40
N ASP A 52 -16.00 9.56 1.96
CA ASP A 52 -15.64 10.15 3.25
C ASP A 52 -16.24 9.33 4.39
N LEU A 53 -15.41 8.95 5.33
CA LEU A 53 -15.74 8.09 6.46
C LEU A 53 -15.37 8.75 7.78
N LEU A 54 -16.10 8.40 8.82
CA LEU A 54 -15.81 8.81 10.19
C LEU A 54 -15.45 7.59 11.00
N VAL A 55 -14.24 7.56 11.55
CA VAL A 55 -13.70 6.45 12.35
C VAL A 55 -13.68 6.85 13.80
N PHE A 56 -14.17 5.97 14.69
CA PHE A 56 -14.19 6.21 16.12
C PHE A 56 -14.00 4.91 16.91
N ARG A 57 -13.54 5.04 18.15
CA ARG A 57 -13.45 3.94 19.11
C ARG A 57 -14.48 4.20 20.22
N ASP A 58 -15.45 3.33 20.34
CA ASP A 58 -16.52 3.49 21.32
C ASP A 58 -16.05 3.22 22.77
N THR A 59 -16.94 3.39 23.74
CA THR A 59 -16.70 3.19 25.18
C THR A 59 -16.17 1.78 25.50
N ASP A 60 -16.62 0.76 24.73
CA ASP A 60 -16.20 -0.63 24.90
C ASP A 60 -14.87 -0.96 24.21
N GLY A 61 -14.23 0.04 23.57
CA GLY A 61 -13.00 -0.12 22.83
C GLY A 61 -13.17 -0.69 21.41
N ARG A 62 -14.40 -0.88 20.93
CA ARG A 62 -14.67 -1.37 19.56
C ARG A 62 -14.45 -0.25 18.56
N VAL A 63 -13.84 -0.57 17.42
CA VAL A 63 -13.61 0.38 16.33
C VAL A 63 -14.79 0.34 15.33
N GLY A 64 -15.21 1.52 14.85
CA GLY A 64 -16.26 1.69 13.86
C GLY A 64 -15.90 2.67 12.78
N ALA A 65 -16.34 2.40 11.54
CA ALA A 65 -16.33 3.35 10.44
C ALA A 65 -17.77 3.55 9.94
N ILE A 66 -18.26 4.79 10.00
CA ILE A 66 -19.59 5.16 9.53
C ILE A 66 -19.51 6.33 8.56
N GLN A 67 -20.62 6.61 7.85
CA GLN A 67 -20.74 7.82 7.04
C GLN A 67 -20.51 9.10 7.86
N THR A 68 -19.97 10.14 7.23
CA THR A 68 -19.64 11.41 7.90
C THR A 68 -20.86 12.25 8.27
N LEU A 69 -22.00 12.05 7.60
CA LEU A 69 -23.19 12.86 7.77
C LEU A 69 -24.31 12.06 8.47
N CYS A 70 -24.93 12.67 9.45
CA CYS A 70 -26.05 12.08 10.19
C CYS A 70 -27.23 11.76 9.28
N PRO A 71 -27.77 10.52 9.26
CA PRO A 71 -28.93 10.14 8.45
C PRO A 71 -30.18 11.02 8.65
N HIS A 72 -30.31 11.69 9.81
CA HIS A 72 -31.46 12.53 10.10
C HIS A 72 -31.58 13.71 9.14
N ARG A 73 -30.62 14.64 9.17
CA ARG A 73 -30.64 15.87 8.39
C ARG A 73 -29.26 16.30 7.88
N GLN A 74 -28.39 15.34 7.63
CA GLN A 74 -27.06 15.53 7.05
C GLN A 74 -26.15 16.47 7.88
N ALA A 75 -26.32 16.51 9.20
CA ALA A 75 -25.40 17.23 10.07
C ALA A 75 -24.06 16.47 10.17
N PRO A 76 -22.90 17.17 10.17
CA PRO A 76 -21.60 16.49 10.29
C PRO A 76 -21.43 15.77 11.64
N LEU A 77 -21.18 14.47 11.59
CA LEU A 77 -21.00 13.63 12.78
C LEU A 77 -19.59 13.79 13.40
N VAL A 78 -18.65 14.43 12.71
CA VAL A 78 -17.32 14.74 13.25
C VAL A 78 -17.39 15.61 14.53
N TYR A 79 -18.41 16.44 14.63
CA TYR A 79 -18.68 17.22 15.86
C TYR A 79 -19.43 16.42 16.91
N GLY A 80 -19.74 15.15 16.65
CA GLY A 80 -20.51 14.29 17.52
C GLY A 80 -19.80 13.98 18.84
N ARG A 81 -20.60 13.57 19.82
CA ARG A 81 -20.09 13.09 21.12
C ARG A 81 -19.93 11.57 21.04
N ASN A 82 -18.72 11.11 21.21
CA ASN A 82 -18.43 9.69 21.32
C ASN A 82 -18.59 9.30 22.80
N GLU A 83 -19.69 8.62 23.13
CA GLU A 83 -20.09 8.33 24.51
C GLU A 83 -21.06 7.16 24.58
N GLU A 84 -21.04 6.40 25.68
CA GLU A 84 -22.03 5.34 25.95
C GLU A 84 -22.19 4.38 24.77
N SER A 85 -21.06 3.83 24.29
CA SER A 85 -20.97 2.84 23.21
C SER A 85 -21.51 3.29 21.85
N GLY A 86 -21.47 4.62 21.55
CA GLY A 86 -21.88 5.15 20.26
C GLY A 86 -21.56 6.61 20.02
N LEU A 87 -21.66 7.03 18.77
CA LEU A 87 -21.45 8.41 18.34
C LEU A 87 -22.78 9.15 18.27
N ARG A 88 -22.92 10.17 19.10
CA ARG A 88 -24.15 10.99 19.24
C ARG A 88 -24.01 12.27 18.41
N CYS A 89 -24.95 12.48 17.48
CA CYS A 89 -25.08 13.73 16.73
C CYS A 89 -25.49 14.87 17.68
N ILE A 90 -24.73 15.96 17.68
CA ILE A 90 -25.01 17.10 18.56
C ILE A 90 -26.20 17.95 18.12
N TYR A 91 -26.71 17.73 16.88
CA TYR A 91 -27.82 18.53 16.37
C TYR A 91 -29.16 18.14 16.97
N HIS A 92 -29.50 16.81 17.03
CA HIS A 92 -30.77 16.33 17.59
C HIS A 92 -30.62 15.09 18.48
N GLY A 93 -29.39 14.72 18.86
CA GLY A 93 -29.12 13.65 19.79
C GLY A 93 -29.20 12.22 19.24
N TRP A 94 -29.42 12.02 17.94
CA TRP A 94 -29.41 10.66 17.35
C TRP A 94 -28.07 10.01 17.58
N LYS A 95 -28.06 8.79 18.10
CA LYS A 95 -26.83 8.06 18.44
C LYS A 95 -26.72 6.78 17.63
N PHE A 96 -25.53 6.53 17.08
CA PHE A 96 -25.23 5.36 16.26
C PHE A 96 -24.08 4.56 16.85
N ASP A 97 -24.21 3.24 16.89
CA ASP A 97 -23.12 2.34 17.28
C ASP A 97 -22.09 2.15 16.14
N VAL A 98 -21.01 1.40 16.43
CA VAL A 98 -19.94 1.08 15.47
C VAL A 98 -20.43 0.32 14.24
N SER A 99 -21.60 -0.32 14.28
CA SER A 99 -22.22 -1.03 13.16
C SER A 99 -23.26 -0.20 12.41
N GLY A 100 -23.44 1.08 12.79
CA GLY A 100 -24.39 2.01 12.21
C GLY A 100 -25.84 1.84 12.73
N VAL A 101 -26.09 1.00 13.72
CA VAL A 101 -27.44 0.87 14.33
C VAL A 101 -27.77 2.14 15.11
N CYS A 102 -28.96 2.67 14.91
CA CYS A 102 -29.44 3.79 15.71
C CYS A 102 -29.85 3.31 17.11
N LEU A 103 -29.11 3.76 18.12
CA LEU A 103 -29.33 3.38 19.54
C LEU A 103 -30.35 4.26 20.19
N ASP A 104 -30.40 5.55 19.84
CA ASP A 104 -31.19 6.55 20.53
C ASP A 104 -31.68 7.66 19.61
N MET A 105 -32.91 8.12 19.81
CA MET A 105 -33.54 9.27 19.14
C MET A 105 -34.32 10.10 20.16
N PRO A 106 -33.64 10.92 21.00
CA PRO A 106 -34.27 11.58 22.12
C PRO A 106 -35.29 12.68 21.74
N ASN A 107 -35.32 13.07 20.49
CA ASN A 107 -36.29 14.02 19.94
C ASN A 107 -37.57 13.35 19.36
N GLU A 108 -37.64 12.01 19.39
CA GLU A 108 -38.84 11.27 19.01
C GLU A 108 -39.72 10.99 20.25
N PRO A 109 -41.05 10.85 20.09
CA PRO A 109 -41.95 10.41 21.15
C PRO A 109 -41.50 9.07 21.75
N ALA A 110 -41.76 8.88 23.05
CA ALA A 110 -41.29 7.69 23.78
C ALA A 110 -41.86 6.36 23.26
N ASP A 111 -43.01 6.39 22.59
CA ASP A 111 -43.65 5.24 21.94
C ASP A 111 -43.25 5.05 20.48
N SER A 112 -42.36 5.89 19.97
CA SER A 112 -41.86 5.78 18.58
C SER A 112 -40.89 4.60 18.45
N ASP A 113 -41.12 3.76 17.44
CA ASP A 113 -40.19 2.68 17.01
C ASP A 113 -39.24 3.11 15.85
N PHE A 114 -39.22 4.41 15.50
CA PHE A 114 -38.55 4.92 14.30
C PHE A 114 -37.04 4.67 14.29
N LYS A 115 -36.38 4.65 15.46
CA LYS A 115 -34.95 4.33 15.56
C LYS A 115 -34.57 2.96 14.94
N HIS A 116 -35.50 2.01 14.96
CA HIS A 116 -35.27 0.67 14.36
C HIS A 116 -35.34 0.66 12.83
N LYS A 117 -35.83 1.73 12.22
CA LYS A 117 -35.96 1.93 10.76
C LYS A 117 -34.78 2.69 10.17
N VAL A 118 -33.86 3.22 11.00
CA VAL A 118 -32.75 4.06 10.57
C VAL A 118 -31.42 3.39 10.90
N ARG A 119 -30.51 3.42 9.93
CA ARG A 119 -29.12 3.00 10.11
C ARG A 119 -28.20 4.00 9.42
N ALA A 120 -27.04 4.26 10.01
CA ALA A 120 -25.94 4.89 9.32
C ALA A 120 -25.24 3.84 8.43
N ILE A 121 -24.74 4.27 7.26
CA ILE A 121 -23.84 3.43 6.45
C ILE A 121 -22.61 3.13 7.30
N SER A 122 -22.22 1.86 7.35
CA SER A 122 -21.10 1.40 8.16
C SER A 122 -20.38 0.23 7.48
N TYR A 123 -19.09 0.11 7.75
CA TYR A 123 -18.23 -0.90 7.19
C TYR A 123 -17.57 -1.74 8.30
N PRO A 124 -17.39 -3.06 8.10
CA PRO A 124 -16.62 -3.90 9.02
C PRO A 124 -15.18 -3.42 9.17
N LEU A 125 -14.72 -3.31 10.40
CA LEU A 125 -13.35 -3.01 10.76
C LEU A 125 -12.69 -4.17 11.51
N CYS A 126 -11.37 -4.26 11.39
CA CYS A 126 -10.52 -5.15 12.18
C CYS A 126 -9.25 -4.39 12.57
N GLU A 127 -8.82 -4.49 13.83
CA GLU A 127 -7.54 -3.96 14.28
C GLU A 127 -6.53 -5.10 14.38
N GLN A 128 -5.49 -5.08 13.54
CA GLN A 128 -4.45 -6.10 13.53
C GLN A 128 -3.10 -5.52 13.14
N ALA A 129 -2.04 -5.95 13.82
CA ALA A 129 -0.65 -5.59 13.54
C ALA A 129 -0.38 -4.07 13.55
N GLY A 130 -1.08 -3.31 14.43
CA GLY A 130 -0.95 -1.86 14.54
C GLY A 130 -1.67 -1.06 13.44
N VAL A 131 -2.54 -1.72 12.67
CA VAL A 131 -3.31 -1.11 11.58
C VAL A 131 -4.81 -1.40 11.79
N ILE A 132 -5.64 -0.41 11.52
CA ILE A 132 -7.09 -0.57 11.40
C ILE A 132 -7.39 -0.86 9.93
N TRP A 133 -8.03 -2.00 9.69
CA TRP A 133 -8.42 -2.50 8.37
C TRP A 133 -9.91 -2.32 8.16
N ILE A 134 -10.31 -2.03 6.92
CA ILE A 134 -11.70 -1.86 6.51
C ILE A 134 -12.05 -2.83 5.37
N TYR A 135 -13.28 -3.36 5.39
CA TYR A 135 -13.87 -4.05 4.27
C TYR A 135 -15.11 -3.30 3.78
N MET A 136 -15.09 -2.86 2.52
CA MET A 136 -16.14 -2.00 1.95
C MET A 136 -17.04 -2.72 0.94
N GLY A 137 -16.87 -4.03 0.76
CA GLY A 137 -17.69 -4.86 -0.11
C GLY A 137 -18.98 -5.38 0.55
N PRO A 138 -19.76 -6.18 -0.18
CA PRO A 138 -20.94 -6.85 0.36
C PRO A 138 -20.57 -7.78 1.52
N LYS A 139 -21.26 -7.66 2.65
CA LYS A 139 -20.93 -8.42 3.89
C LYS A 139 -20.83 -9.93 3.68
N HIS A 140 -21.68 -10.50 2.82
CA HIS A 140 -21.69 -11.95 2.55
C HIS A 140 -20.52 -12.42 1.67
N LEU A 141 -19.75 -11.49 1.10
CA LEU A 141 -18.55 -11.77 0.31
C LEU A 141 -17.26 -11.37 1.05
N GLN A 142 -17.36 -11.03 2.34
CA GLN A 142 -16.20 -10.63 3.14
C GLN A 142 -15.16 -11.77 3.16
N PRO A 143 -13.93 -11.53 2.64
CA PRO A 143 -12.89 -12.55 2.61
C PRO A 143 -12.22 -12.72 3.99
N GLU A 144 -11.39 -13.75 4.10
CA GLU A 144 -10.44 -13.84 5.21
C GLU A 144 -9.45 -12.66 5.20
N MET A 145 -8.92 -12.33 6.37
CA MET A 145 -7.81 -11.38 6.46
C MET A 145 -6.59 -11.94 5.72
N PRO A 146 -5.85 -11.10 4.97
CA PRO A 146 -4.60 -11.53 4.35
C PRO A 146 -3.59 -11.94 5.44
N ASP A 147 -3.06 -13.15 5.34
CA ASP A 147 -2.13 -13.71 6.32
C ASP A 147 -0.68 -13.42 5.92
N MET A 148 -0.27 -12.17 6.06
CA MET A 148 1.08 -11.72 5.73
C MET A 148 2.03 -11.92 6.91
N GLU A 149 3.26 -12.32 6.64
CA GLU A 149 4.26 -12.61 7.67
C GLU A 149 4.47 -11.45 8.66
N TRP A 150 4.53 -10.21 8.17
CA TRP A 150 4.72 -9.04 9.02
C TRP A 150 3.58 -8.81 10.03
N MET A 151 2.39 -9.33 9.76
CA MET A 151 1.25 -9.23 10.67
C MET A 151 1.35 -10.21 11.85
N ARG A 152 2.20 -11.22 11.74
CA ARG A 152 2.40 -12.27 12.74
C ARG A 152 3.60 -12.03 13.65
N VAL A 153 4.61 -11.28 13.18
CA VAL A 153 5.78 -10.99 14.01
C VAL A 153 5.43 -10.03 15.14
N PRO A 154 6.16 -10.07 16.29
CA PRO A 154 5.99 -9.12 17.37
C PRO A 154 6.21 -7.66 16.92
N ASP A 155 5.63 -6.69 17.62
CA ASP A 155 5.76 -5.26 17.30
C ASP A 155 7.22 -4.78 17.31
N SER A 156 8.07 -5.36 18.16
CA SER A 156 9.51 -5.07 18.19
C SER A 156 10.23 -5.47 16.89
N HIS A 157 9.65 -6.37 16.11
CA HIS A 157 10.23 -6.91 14.88
C HIS A 157 9.83 -6.16 13.62
N ARG A 158 8.87 -5.21 13.72
CA ARG A 158 8.35 -4.47 12.56
C ARG A 158 8.33 -2.96 12.76
N ILE A 159 8.28 -2.25 11.66
CA ILE A 159 7.93 -0.83 11.56
C ILE A 159 6.85 -0.72 10.51
N VAL A 160 5.78 -0.01 10.82
CA VAL A 160 4.74 0.38 9.87
C VAL A 160 4.65 1.90 9.87
N SER A 161 4.79 2.50 8.71
CA SER A 161 4.60 3.94 8.52
C SER A 161 3.59 4.20 7.42
N LYS A 162 2.98 5.37 7.45
CA LYS A 162 1.99 5.82 6.46
C LYS A 162 2.24 7.27 6.10
N PHE A 163 2.18 7.60 4.81
CA PHE A 163 2.14 8.97 4.31
C PHE A 163 1.23 9.06 3.09
N ASN A 164 0.83 10.27 2.71
CA ASN A 164 -0.03 10.50 1.55
C ASN A 164 0.77 11.05 0.37
N VAL A 165 0.38 10.63 -0.84
CA VAL A 165 0.94 11.10 -2.11
C VAL A 165 -0.18 11.66 -2.98
N GLU A 166 0.03 12.88 -3.51
CA GLU A 166 -0.85 13.50 -4.50
C GLU A 166 -0.64 12.89 -5.89
N GLY A 167 -1.18 11.70 -6.09
CA GLY A 167 -1.06 10.95 -7.32
C GLY A 167 -1.88 9.67 -7.31
N ASN A 168 -2.21 9.18 -8.51
CA ASN A 168 -3.00 7.96 -8.65
C ASN A 168 -2.22 6.74 -8.11
N TRP A 169 -2.92 5.87 -7.41
CA TRP A 169 -2.36 4.68 -6.77
C TRP A 169 -1.61 3.74 -7.69
N VAL A 170 -2.09 3.58 -8.95
CA VAL A 170 -1.44 2.69 -9.93
C VAL A 170 -0.08 3.24 -10.34
N GLN A 171 0.02 4.55 -10.63
CA GLN A 171 1.31 5.14 -11.00
C GLN A 171 2.32 5.10 -9.86
N ALA A 172 1.86 5.18 -8.61
CA ALA A 172 2.71 5.00 -7.43
C ALA A 172 3.18 3.53 -7.31
N MET A 173 2.27 2.56 -7.46
CA MET A 173 2.57 1.13 -7.40
C MET A 173 3.49 0.66 -8.54
N GLU A 174 3.38 1.26 -9.73
CA GLU A 174 4.20 0.92 -10.89
C GLU A 174 5.70 1.08 -10.61
N GLY A 175 6.09 1.99 -9.71
CA GLY A 175 7.47 2.14 -9.25
C GLY A 175 8.04 0.86 -8.65
N ASP A 176 7.31 0.17 -7.78
CA ASP A 176 7.81 -1.04 -7.10
C ASP A 176 7.93 -2.26 -8.04
N VAL A 177 7.11 -2.32 -9.08
CA VAL A 177 7.19 -3.44 -10.05
C VAL A 177 8.28 -3.21 -11.10
N ASP A 178 8.73 -1.96 -11.27
CA ASP A 178 9.87 -1.63 -12.14
C ASP A 178 11.21 -1.81 -11.41
N SER A 179 11.93 -2.88 -11.71
CA SER A 179 13.28 -3.08 -11.18
C SER A 179 14.38 -2.29 -11.93
N SER A 180 14.03 -1.57 -13.00
CA SER A 180 15.03 -0.85 -13.81
C SER A 180 15.37 0.51 -13.19
N HIS A 181 14.39 1.25 -12.66
CA HIS A 181 14.61 2.58 -12.10
C HIS A 181 15.58 2.58 -10.91
N VAL A 182 15.62 1.51 -10.10
CA VAL A 182 16.55 1.39 -8.95
C VAL A 182 18.01 1.53 -9.36
N GLY A 183 18.33 1.20 -10.62
CA GLY A 183 19.65 1.36 -11.21
C GLY A 183 20.06 2.81 -11.50
N PHE A 184 19.13 3.76 -11.39
CA PHE A 184 19.33 5.18 -11.63
C PHE A 184 18.79 6.02 -10.45
N LEU A 185 17.48 6.08 -10.26
CA LEU A 185 16.84 6.99 -9.32
C LEU A 185 17.40 6.88 -7.90
N HIS A 186 17.65 5.68 -7.41
CA HIS A 186 18.11 5.39 -6.05
C HIS A 186 19.62 5.21 -5.92
N LYS A 187 20.40 5.52 -6.96
CA LYS A 187 21.84 5.26 -6.95
C LYS A 187 22.65 6.38 -6.33
N ASP A 188 23.68 5.96 -5.59
CA ASP A 188 24.79 6.84 -5.21
C ASP A 188 25.75 6.99 -6.39
N MET A 189 26.29 8.18 -6.55
CA MET A 189 27.26 8.48 -7.60
C MET A 189 28.57 7.69 -7.42
N SER A 190 28.94 7.34 -6.20
CA SER A 190 30.09 6.47 -5.91
C SER A 190 29.91 5.08 -6.54
N THR A 191 28.72 4.46 -6.35
CA THR A 191 28.38 3.16 -6.96
C THR A 191 28.39 3.21 -8.49
N LEU A 192 27.97 4.32 -9.09
CA LEU A 192 27.98 4.46 -10.54
C LEU A 192 29.39 4.65 -11.10
N ARG A 193 30.31 5.31 -10.35
CA ARG A 193 31.70 5.53 -10.73
C ARG A 193 32.56 4.28 -10.54
N ASP A 194 32.36 3.58 -9.44
CA ASP A 194 33.05 2.33 -9.13
C ASP A 194 32.11 1.30 -8.52
N PRO A 195 31.41 0.48 -9.34
CA PRO A 195 30.48 -0.52 -8.84
C PRO A 195 31.13 -1.57 -7.91
N LYS A 196 32.45 -1.74 -7.95
CA LYS A 196 33.14 -2.75 -7.11
C LYS A 196 33.14 -2.38 -5.63
N THR A 197 32.97 -1.09 -5.29
CA THR A 197 32.91 -0.62 -3.89
C THR A 197 31.52 -0.76 -3.28
N ALA A 198 30.49 -1.10 -4.07
CA ALA A 198 29.12 -1.25 -3.63
C ALA A 198 28.85 -2.64 -3.03
N ILE A 199 27.81 -2.74 -2.20
CA ILE A 199 27.27 -4.04 -1.77
C ILE A 199 26.84 -4.86 -3.01
N PRO A 200 26.86 -6.20 -2.93
CA PRO A 200 26.67 -7.06 -4.11
C PRO A 200 25.41 -6.75 -4.92
N GLU A 201 24.28 -6.53 -4.26
CA GLU A 201 23.01 -6.23 -4.93
C GLU A 201 23.08 -4.97 -5.79
N GLN A 202 23.69 -3.92 -5.25
CA GLN A 202 23.84 -2.65 -5.97
C GLN A 202 24.86 -2.75 -7.09
N ARG A 203 25.92 -3.55 -6.87
CA ARG A 203 26.92 -3.85 -7.89
C ARG A 203 26.29 -4.52 -9.11
N TYR A 204 25.51 -5.58 -8.91
CA TYR A 204 24.84 -6.28 -10.02
C TYR A 204 23.85 -5.38 -10.77
N GLN A 205 23.10 -4.54 -10.04
CA GLN A 205 22.18 -3.56 -10.64
C GLN A 205 22.91 -2.45 -11.42
N ALA A 206 24.12 -2.07 -11.01
CA ALA A 206 24.92 -1.06 -11.69
C ALA A 206 25.64 -1.62 -12.93
N LEU A 207 26.09 -2.87 -12.87
CA LEU A 207 26.82 -3.54 -13.97
C LEU A 207 25.88 -4.02 -15.06
N ASP A 208 24.72 -4.58 -14.72
CA ASP A 208 23.69 -5.00 -15.67
C ASP A 208 22.39 -4.22 -15.44
N ARG A 209 22.22 -3.17 -16.26
CA ARG A 209 21.09 -2.23 -16.14
C ARG A 209 19.83 -2.68 -16.88
N ALA A 210 19.93 -3.75 -17.68
CA ALA A 210 18.85 -4.27 -18.53
C ALA A 210 18.46 -5.69 -18.09
N PRO A 211 17.68 -5.84 -17.00
CA PRO A 211 17.33 -7.16 -16.51
C PRO A 211 16.51 -7.95 -17.52
N ARG A 212 16.66 -9.28 -17.51
CA ARG A 212 15.73 -10.19 -18.17
C ARG A 212 14.58 -10.53 -17.21
N TRP A 213 13.38 -10.55 -17.75
CA TRP A 213 12.17 -10.69 -16.95
C TRP A 213 11.56 -12.09 -17.06
N ILE A 214 11.13 -12.63 -15.94
CA ILE A 214 10.16 -13.73 -15.84
C ILE A 214 9.00 -13.22 -15.01
N ILE A 215 7.80 -13.25 -15.56
CA ILE A 215 6.58 -12.78 -14.89
C ILE A 215 5.62 -13.95 -14.86
N GLN A 216 5.24 -14.36 -13.66
CA GLN A 216 4.36 -15.50 -13.43
C GLN A 216 3.11 -15.05 -12.66
N PRO A 217 1.90 -15.21 -13.23
CA PRO A 217 0.67 -15.06 -12.48
C PRO A 217 0.62 -16.05 -11.30
N THR A 218 0.07 -15.59 -10.18
CA THR A 218 -0.22 -16.39 -8.98
C THR A 218 -1.68 -16.20 -8.59
N ASP A 219 -2.20 -17.05 -7.70
CA ASP A 219 -3.59 -16.93 -7.23
C ASP A 219 -3.83 -15.64 -6.46
N SER A 220 -2.79 -15.08 -5.81
CA SER A 220 -2.87 -13.82 -5.07
C SER A 220 -2.41 -12.59 -5.87
N GLY A 221 -1.89 -12.76 -7.10
CA GLY A 221 -1.37 -11.64 -7.88
C GLY A 221 -0.38 -12.04 -8.95
N MET A 222 0.89 -11.67 -8.81
CA MET A 222 1.97 -12.10 -9.72
C MET A 222 3.33 -12.06 -9.04
N MET A 223 4.21 -12.96 -9.47
CA MET A 223 5.63 -12.94 -9.18
C MET A 223 6.39 -12.26 -10.33
N ILE A 224 7.35 -11.42 -9.98
CA ILE A 224 8.19 -10.68 -10.93
C ILE A 224 9.65 -10.99 -10.62
N ALA A 225 10.31 -11.74 -11.50
CA ALA A 225 11.71 -12.05 -11.38
C ALA A 225 12.54 -11.25 -12.39
N ALA A 226 13.46 -10.44 -11.90
CA ALA A 226 14.44 -9.68 -12.68
C ALA A 226 15.80 -10.36 -12.57
N ARG A 227 16.27 -10.93 -13.70
CA ARG A 227 17.57 -11.60 -13.79
C ARG A 227 18.62 -10.67 -14.37
N ARG A 228 19.78 -10.61 -13.74
CA ARG A 228 20.97 -9.86 -14.19
C ARG A 228 22.19 -10.76 -14.23
N ASN A 229 23.17 -10.40 -15.05
CA ASN A 229 24.49 -11.04 -14.98
C ASN A 229 25.14 -10.73 -13.62
N ALA A 230 25.79 -11.74 -13.05
CA ALA A 230 26.59 -11.63 -11.84
C ALA A 230 28.05 -11.99 -12.15
N GLU A 231 28.66 -12.92 -11.42
CA GLU A 231 29.99 -13.47 -11.74
C GLU A 231 29.94 -14.32 -13.02
N ASP A 232 31.09 -14.72 -13.56
CA ASP A 232 31.24 -15.29 -14.92
C ASP A 232 30.27 -16.42 -15.26
N ASP A 233 29.93 -17.29 -14.30
CA ASP A 233 28.99 -18.41 -14.50
C ASP A 233 27.74 -18.31 -13.62
N SER A 234 27.28 -17.10 -13.32
CA SER A 234 26.13 -16.90 -12.43
C SER A 234 25.21 -15.77 -12.85
N TYR A 235 23.99 -15.82 -12.33
CA TYR A 235 22.99 -14.77 -12.42
C TYR A 235 22.56 -14.29 -11.06
N TYR A 236 22.39 -12.98 -10.91
CA TYR A 236 21.68 -12.36 -9.81
C TYR A 236 20.19 -12.29 -10.12
N TRP A 237 19.39 -12.84 -9.25
CA TRP A 237 17.95 -12.82 -9.29
C TRP A 237 17.39 -11.86 -8.23
N ARG A 238 16.42 -11.06 -8.65
CA ARG A 238 15.63 -10.21 -7.76
C ARG A 238 14.16 -10.49 -8.01
N ILE A 239 13.50 -11.11 -7.03
CA ILE A 239 12.12 -11.61 -7.15
C ILE A 239 11.23 -10.82 -6.23
N ASN A 240 10.36 -10.02 -6.81
CA ASN A 240 9.32 -9.27 -6.11
C ASN A 240 8.00 -10.05 -6.19
N GLN A 241 7.14 -9.87 -5.18
CA GLN A 241 5.76 -10.35 -5.22
C GLN A 241 4.81 -9.17 -5.30
N VAL A 242 3.77 -9.31 -6.09
CA VAL A 242 2.63 -8.40 -6.12
C VAL A 242 1.42 -9.17 -5.63
N TYR A 243 0.76 -8.68 -4.60
CA TYR A 243 -0.51 -9.25 -4.15
C TYR A 243 -1.65 -8.29 -4.42
N PHE A 244 -2.75 -8.86 -4.86
CA PHE A 244 -3.97 -8.10 -5.04
C PHE A 244 -4.52 -7.56 -3.71
N PRO A 245 -5.09 -6.37 -3.73
CA PRO A 245 -5.21 -5.50 -4.91
C PRO A 245 -4.00 -4.57 -5.14
N PHE A 246 -3.18 -4.26 -4.11
CA PHE A 246 -2.21 -3.17 -4.17
C PHE A 246 -1.00 -3.37 -3.23
N TYR A 247 -0.62 -4.61 -2.95
CA TYR A 247 0.55 -4.89 -2.12
C TYR A 247 1.74 -5.24 -3.00
N THR A 248 2.91 -4.67 -2.71
CA THR A 248 4.17 -5.00 -3.38
C THR A 248 5.23 -5.40 -2.35
N LEU A 249 5.71 -6.62 -2.47
CA LEU A 249 6.77 -7.16 -1.65
C LEU A 249 8.08 -7.07 -2.45
N VAL A 250 8.98 -6.21 -1.99
CA VAL A 250 10.22 -5.90 -2.68
C VAL A 250 11.34 -6.81 -2.17
N ALA A 251 12.13 -7.37 -3.10
CA ALA A 251 13.27 -8.20 -2.75
C ALA A 251 14.26 -7.45 -1.86
N GLY A 252 14.55 -8.04 -0.72
CA GLY A 252 15.47 -7.53 0.29
C GLY A 252 16.94 -7.88 0.00
N PRO A 253 17.81 -7.83 1.04
CA PRO A 253 19.22 -8.17 0.94
C PRO A 253 19.42 -9.67 0.69
N LEU A 254 20.60 -10.04 0.18
CA LEU A 254 20.96 -11.44 -0.13
C LEU A 254 20.91 -12.37 1.09
N ASP A 255 21.14 -11.86 2.29
CA ASP A 255 21.07 -12.62 3.54
C ASP A 255 19.66 -12.89 4.07
N GLN A 256 18.63 -12.37 3.37
CA GLN A 256 17.22 -12.51 3.75
C GLN A 256 16.92 -12.10 5.19
N SER A 257 17.70 -11.20 5.78
CA SER A 257 17.58 -10.82 7.20
C SER A 257 16.39 -9.92 7.48
N LYS A 258 15.93 -9.16 6.48
CA LYS A 258 14.82 -8.20 6.58
C LYS A 258 14.03 -8.12 5.28
N PHE A 259 12.76 -7.75 5.40
CA PHE A 259 11.81 -7.66 4.31
C PHE A 259 11.16 -6.30 4.27
N LEU A 260 10.68 -5.93 3.07
CA LEU A 260 10.02 -4.67 2.79
C LEU A 260 8.77 -4.89 1.98
N MET A 261 7.66 -4.34 2.43
CA MET A 261 6.40 -4.26 1.69
C MET A 261 5.94 -2.82 1.59
N HIS A 262 5.40 -2.44 0.44
CA HIS A 262 4.59 -1.23 0.30
C HIS A 262 3.14 -1.60 0.01
N ILE A 263 2.22 -0.75 0.48
CA ILE A 263 0.80 -0.90 0.26
C ILE A 263 0.29 0.42 -0.30
N TRP A 264 -0.31 0.37 -1.49
CA TRP A 264 -0.66 1.53 -2.31
C TRP A 264 -2.17 1.75 -2.30
N VAL A 265 -2.68 2.37 -1.24
CA VAL A 265 -4.12 2.46 -0.96
C VAL A 265 -4.71 3.72 -1.55
N PRO A 266 -5.61 3.64 -2.55
CA PRO A 266 -6.25 4.84 -3.09
C PRO A 266 -7.24 5.45 -2.09
N GLN A 267 -7.03 6.71 -1.71
CA GLN A 267 -8.05 7.50 -1.03
C GLN A 267 -9.16 7.91 -2.01
N ASP A 268 -8.73 8.36 -3.18
CA ASP A 268 -9.56 8.70 -4.34
C ASP A 268 -8.75 8.51 -5.64
N ASP A 269 -9.23 9.05 -6.77
CA ASP A 269 -8.57 8.93 -8.07
C ASP A 269 -7.20 9.60 -8.14
N SER A 270 -6.91 10.55 -7.26
CA SER A 270 -5.75 11.45 -7.31
C SER A 270 -4.89 11.47 -6.05
N HIS A 271 -5.27 10.74 -5.01
CA HIS A 271 -4.54 10.63 -3.76
C HIS A 271 -4.37 9.17 -3.36
N CYS A 272 -3.16 8.83 -2.93
CA CYS A 272 -2.79 7.50 -2.51
C CYS A 272 -2.13 7.53 -1.13
N ASP A 273 -2.64 6.73 -0.19
CA ASP A 273 -1.93 6.43 1.05
C ASP A 273 -0.89 5.36 0.78
N VAL A 274 0.33 5.63 1.14
CA VAL A 274 1.46 4.69 0.99
C VAL A 274 1.86 4.19 2.37
N TYR A 275 1.67 2.89 2.60
CA TYR A 275 2.22 2.24 3.78
C TYR A 275 3.57 1.64 3.43
N THR A 276 4.56 1.87 4.28
CA THR A 276 5.87 1.21 4.23
C THR A 276 6.01 0.31 5.43
N VAL A 277 6.19 -0.98 5.20
CA VAL A 277 6.29 -2.00 6.23
C VAL A 277 7.65 -2.67 6.12
N PHE A 278 8.44 -2.58 7.21
CA PHE A 278 9.69 -3.32 7.38
C PHE A 278 9.52 -4.36 8.48
N TRP A 279 10.09 -5.54 8.30
CA TRP A 279 10.12 -6.53 9.37
C TRP A 279 11.34 -7.46 9.29
N ARG A 280 11.67 -8.01 10.45
CA ARG A 280 12.64 -9.09 10.62
C ARG A 280 11.92 -10.31 11.21
N PRO A 281 11.88 -11.43 10.51
CA PRO A 281 11.12 -12.60 11.01
C PRO A 281 11.67 -13.20 12.30
N LYS A 282 13.00 -13.21 12.46
CA LYS A 282 13.69 -14.00 13.49
C LYS A 282 14.07 -13.23 14.75
N GLU A 283 14.23 -11.92 14.66
CA GLU A 283 14.74 -11.10 15.76
C GLU A 283 14.20 -9.67 15.72
N ALA A 284 14.21 -8.99 16.86
CA ALA A 284 13.77 -7.60 16.96
C ALA A 284 14.66 -6.67 16.14
N MET A 285 14.08 -5.64 15.59
CA MET A 285 14.83 -4.55 14.96
C MET A 285 15.59 -3.76 16.02
N THR A 286 16.88 -3.56 15.79
CA THR A 286 17.72 -2.75 16.69
C THR A 286 17.33 -1.28 16.65
N PRO A 287 17.61 -0.48 17.70
CA PRO A 287 17.41 0.97 17.69
C PRO A 287 18.16 1.65 16.54
N HIS A 288 19.34 1.17 16.17
CA HIS A 288 20.11 1.70 15.06
C HIS A 288 19.41 1.48 13.73
N GLU A 289 18.98 0.25 13.44
CA GLU A 289 18.22 -0.06 12.23
C GLU A 289 16.92 0.77 12.12
N ARG A 290 16.20 0.93 13.25
CA ARG A 290 15.01 1.79 13.27
C ARG A 290 15.36 3.24 12.89
N ALA A 291 16.44 3.79 13.44
CA ALA A 291 16.88 5.16 13.13
C ALA A 291 17.29 5.31 11.66
N GLU A 292 17.98 4.33 11.09
CA GLU A 292 18.38 4.35 9.68
C GLU A 292 17.18 4.38 8.70
N MET A 293 16.04 3.80 9.07
CA MET A 293 14.82 3.84 8.23
C MET A 293 14.27 5.25 8.08
N TYR A 294 14.51 6.13 9.06
CA TYR A 294 14.00 7.51 9.08
C TYR A 294 15.04 8.56 8.66
N ALA A 295 16.31 8.22 8.59
CA ALA A 295 17.38 9.19 8.44
C ALA A 295 18.29 8.94 7.24
N GLY A 296 18.82 10.02 6.68
CA GLY A 296 19.85 9.98 5.66
C GLY A 296 19.33 9.91 4.23
N PRO A 297 20.24 9.86 3.25
CA PRO A 297 19.90 9.92 1.83
C PRO A 297 19.20 8.63 1.32
N ARG A 298 19.18 7.57 2.12
CA ARG A 298 18.56 6.26 1.84
C ARG A 298 17.44 5.93 2.82
N ALA A 299 16.89 6.92 3.51
CA ALA A 299 15.71 6.68 4.35
C ALA A 299 14.58 6.09 3.51
N HIS A 300 13.98 5.01 4.02
CA HIS A 300 12.86 4.34 3.37
C HIS A 300 11.51 4.80 3.92
N ILE A 301 11.50 5.46 5.08
CA ILE A 301 10.31 6.08 5.64
C ILE A 301 10.36 7.56 5.27
N ALA A 302 9.33 8.00 4.56
CA ALA A 302 9.24 9.37 4.08
C ALA A 302 9.11 10.37 5.24
N THR A 303 9.64 11.57 5.05
CA THR A 303 9.45 12.69 5.95
C THR A 303 8.16 13.42 5.57
N PHE A 304 7.17 13.42 6.45
CA PHE A 304 5.85 13.98 6.18
C PHE A 304 5.34 14.88 7.31
N ASN A 305 4.40 15.74 6.98
CA ASN A 305 3.69 16.56 7.95
C ASN A 305 2.74 15.66 8.78
N PRO A 306 2.91 15.56 10.11
CA PRO A 306 2.10 14.66 10.93
C PRO A 306 0.61 15.06 11.02
N GLU A 307 0.27 16.33 10.72
CA GLU A 307 -1.11 16.82 10.73
C GLU A 307 -1.87 16.45 9.46
N THR A 308 -1.21 16.54 8.31
CA THR A 308 -1.84 16.29 7.00
C THR A 308 -1.52 14.91 6.42
N GLY A 309 -0.45 14.26 6.89
CA GLY A 309 0.07 13.03 6.29
C GLY A 309 0.81 13.24 4.97
N GLY A 310 0.77 14.44 4.38
CA GLY A 310 1.44 14.77 3.13
C GLY A 310 2.94 14.98 3.29
N LEU A 311 3.70 14.71 2.23
CA LEU A 311 5.15 14.93 2.21
C LEU A 311 5.51 16.39 2.36
N PHE A 312 6.62 16.68 3.04
CA PHE A 312 7.21 18.03 3.03
C PHE A 312 7.77 18.41 1.65
N GLY A 313 8.35 17.43 0.94
CA GLY A 313 8.74 17.58 -0.46
C GLY A 313 7.53 17.55 -1.38
N ASN A 314 7.38 18.54 -2.28
CA ASN A 314 6.29 18.65 -3.22
C ASN A 314 6.74 19.36 -4.52
N LYS A 315 5.83 19.59 -5.45
CA LYS A 315 6.14 20.25 -6.72
C LYS A 315 6.67 21.67 -6.54
N ASP A 316 6.12 22.43 -5.59
CA ASP A 316 6.46 23.84 -5.39
C ASP A 316 7.89 24.04 -4.87
N ASN A 317 8.39 23.09 -4.08
CA ASN A 317 9.76 23.10 -3.57
C ASN A 317 10.69 22.10 -4.30
N HIS A 318 10.25 21.55 -5.45
CA HIS A 318 10.98 20.57 -6.25
C HIS A 318 11.50 19.38 -5.44
N PHE A 319 10.75 18.91 -4.44
CA PHE A 319 11.14 17.81 -3.53
C PHE A 319 12.52 18.06 -2.89
N PHE A 320 12.84 19.32 -2.62
CA PHE A 320 14.12 19.77 -2.07
C PHE A 320 15.33 19.24 -2.87
N GLN A 321 15.22 19.13 -4.20
CA GLN A 321 16.31 18.65 -5.05
C GLN A 321 17.55 19.56 -4.90
N ASP A 322 18.67 18.98 -4.48
CA ASP A 322 19.97 19.62 -4.35
C ASP A 322 20.85 19.27 -5.56
N ARG A 323 21.16 20.26 -6.40
CA ARG A 323 21.98 20.09 -7.59
C ARG A 323 23.43 19.74 -7.29
N LYS A 324 23.97 20.14 -6.13
CA LYS A 324 25.29 19.72 -5.68
C LYS A 324 25.28 18.25 -5.27
N LEU A 325 24.29 17.84 -4.47
CA LEU A 325 24.07 16.44 -4.11
C LEU A 325 23.88 15.57 -5.35
N GLN A 326 23.13 16.05 -6.36
CA GLN A 326 22.92 15.35 -7.64
C GLN A 326 24.24 15.12 -8.38
N LYS A 327 25.14 16.08 -8.33
CA LYS A 327 26.42 15.99 -9.03
C LYS A 327 27.44 15.10 -8.30
N GLU A 328 27.43 15.11 -6.99
CA GLU A 328 28.50 14.54 -6.17
C GLU A 328 28.09 13.31 -5.36
N GLY A 329 26.84 13.21 -4.93
CA GLY A 329 26.36 12.23 -3.97
C GLY A 329 25.36 11.21 -4.54
N THR A 330 24.16 11.65 -4.92
CA THR A 330 23.10 10.76 -5.43
C THR A 330 22.73 11.12 -6.86
N PHE A 331 22.26 10.16 -7.65
CA PHE A 331 21.89 10.40 -9.05
C PHE A 331 20.72 11.39 -9.20
N SER A 332 19.74 11.33 -8.29
CA SER A 332 18.57 12.21 -8.29
C SER A 332 18.79 13.60 -7.68
N GLY A 333 19.70 13.70 -6.71
CA GLY A 333 19.84 14.90 -5.89
C GLY A 333 18.73 15.10 -4.85
N ILE A 334 17.82 14.13 -4.71
CA ILE A 334 16.73 14.12 -3.74
C ILE A 334 17.11 13.16 -2.61
N ARG A 335 16.88 13.55 -1.36
CA ARG A 335 17.11 12.71 -0.18
C ARG A 335 15.89 11.87 0.11
N GLY A 336 16.12 10.64 0.58
CA GLY A 336 15.05 9.69 0.89
C GLY A 336 14.55 8.92 -0.35
N ILE A 337 14.44 7.61 -0.21
CA ILE A 337 13.99 6.74 -1.32
C ILE A 337 12.52 7.04 -1.67
N ARG A 338 11.68 7.19 -0.67
CA ARG A 338 10.25 7.48 -0.89
C ARG A 338 10.01 8.86 -1.49
N GLU A 339 10.80 9.86 -1.10
CA GLU A 339 10.74 11.20 -1.69
C GLU A 339 11.20 11.21 -3.15
N GLN A 340 12.17 10.37 -3.51
CA GLN A 340 12.61 10.20 -4.90
C GLN A 340 11.48 9.61 -5.76
N ASP A 341 10.81 8.56 -5.28
CA ASP A 341 9.69 7.93 -5.98
C ASP A 341 8.49 8.88 -6.07
N ALA A 342 8.16 9.55 -4.97
CA ALA A 342 7.07 10.52 -4.93
C ALA A 342 7.31 11.70 -5.91
N ALA A 343 8.57 12.17 -6.03
CA ALA A 343 8.91 13.22 -6.99
C ALA A 343 8.59 12.79 -8.44
N MET A 344 8.81 11.53 -8.79
CA MET A 344 8.45 11.00 -10.10
C MET A 344 6.92 10.85 -10.23
N THR A 345 6.29 10.17 -9.27
CA THR A 345 4.84 9.90 -9.26
C THR A 345 4.02 11.17 -9.31
N VAL A 346 4.27 12.12 -8.40
CA VAL A 346 3.58 13.41 -8.33
C VAL A 346 3.92 14.28 -9.53
N GLY A 347 5.17 14.18 -10.03
CA GLY A 347 5.65 14.90 -11.21
C GLY A 347 4.87 14.57 -12.48
N MET A 348 4.38 13.34 -12.62
CA MET A 348 3.56 12.90 -13.76
C MET A 348 2.14 13.52 -13.78
N GLY A 349 1.73 14.19 -12.70
CA GLY A 349 0.38 14.72 -12.52
C GLY A 349 -0.50 13.78 -11.70
N ALA A 350 -1.70 14.25 -11.33
CA ALA A 350 -2.62 13.48 -10.50
C ALA A 350 -2.97 12.12 -11.12
N ILE A 351 -3.25 12.09 -12.43
CA ILE A 351 -3.44 10.87 -13.22
C ILE A 351 -2.63 11.02 -14.50
N VAL A 352 -1.64 10.15 -14.69
CA VAL A 352 -0.79 10.16 -15.88
C VAL A 352 -1.58 9.79 -17.14
N ASP A 353 -1.35 10.52 -18.23
CA ASP A 353 -1.91 10.20 -19.55
C ASP A 353 -1.09 9.09 -20.23
N ARG A 354 -1.48 7.84 -19.98
CA ARG A 354 -0.80 6.65 -20.51
C ARG A 354 -0.95 6.47 -22.03
N THR A 355 -1.74 7.32 -22.70
CA THR A 355 -1.81 7.30 -24.17
C THR A 355 -0.56 7.91 -24.83
N LYS A 356 0.25 8.63 -24.04
CA LYS A 356 1.50 9.29 -24.49
C LYS A 356 2.77 8.55 -24.14
N GLU A 357 2.66 7.42 -23.43
CA GLU A 357 3.82 6.63 -23.00
C GLU A 357 4.41 5.81 -24.14
N HIS A 358 5.72 5.52 -24.04
CA HIS A 358 6.44 4.64 -24.97
C HIS A 358 7.13 3.54 -24.14
N LEU A 359 6.44 2.44 -23.91
CA LEU A 359 6.95 1.32 -23.11
C LEU A 359 7.82 0.38 -23.94
N GLY A 360 8.94 -0.03 -23.36
CA GLY A 360 9.90 -0.97 -23.94
C GLY A 360 9.90 -2.33 -23.23
N THR A 361 10.90 -3.16 -23.56
CA THR A 361 11.09 -4.47 -22.91
C THR A 361 11.45 -4.36 -21.43
N ALA A 362 12.04 -3.24 -21.00
CA ALA A 362 12.33 -2.97 -19.60
C ALA A 362 11.05 -2.83 -18.74
N ASP A 363 9.93 -2.47 -19.38
CA ASP A 363 8.64 -2.20 -18.71
C ASP A 363 7.70 -3.41 -18.69
N MET A 364 8.19 -4.62 -19.01
CA MET A 364 7.33 -5.81 -19.10
C MET A 364 6.52 -6.08 -17.82
N ALA A 365 7.09 -5.82 -16.66
CA ALA A 365 6.38 -5.99 -15.38
C ALA A 365 5.24 -4.99 -15.20
N VAL A 366 5.45 -3.72 -15.57
CA VAL A 366 4.42 -2.67 -15.58
C VAL A 366 3.30 -3.03 -16.57
N ILE A 367 3.66 -3.49 -17.77
CA ILE A 367 2.68 -3.94 -18.79
C ILE A 367 1.83 -5.10 -18.25
N ALA A 368 2.46 -6.07 -17.58
CA ALA A 368 1.78 -7.22 -17.00
C ALA A 368 0.82 -6.80 -15.88
N LEU A 369 1.28 -5.95 -14.96
CA LEU A 369 0.44 -5.39 -13.89
C LEU A 369 -0.82 -4.73 -14.44
N ARG A 370 -0.64 -3.80 -15.39
CA ARG A 370 -1.76 -3.09 -16.03
C ARG A 370 -2.77 -4.04 -16.67
N ARG A 371 -2.29 -5.06 -17.40
CA ARG A 371 -3.15 -6.06 -18.05
C ARG A 371 -4.00 -6.83 -17.04
N ILE A 372 -3.40 -7.22 -15.92
CA ILE A 372 -4.10 -7.96 -14.86
C ILE A 372 -5.16 -7.07 -14.21
N LEU A 373 -4.82 -5.84 -13.83
CA LEU A 373 -5.75 -4.90 -13.20
C LEU A 373 -6.89 -4.49 -14.13
N ILE A 374 -6.61 -4.18 -15.39
CA ILE A 374 -7.65 -3.85 -16.39
C ILE A 374 -8.58 -5.04 -16.61
N ARG A 375 -8.05 -6.27 -16.67
CA ARG A 375 -8.87 -7.49 -16.79
C ARG A 375 -9.76 -7.67 -15.57
N ALA A 376 -9.23 -7.46 -14.36
CA ALA A 376 -10.00 -7.52 -13.12
C ALA A 376 -11.16 -6.52 -13.12
N ALA A 377 -10.90 -5.26 -13.50
CA ALA A 377 -11.94 -4.24 -13.61
C ALA A 377 -12.99 -4.57 -14.70
N LYS A 378 -12.56 -5.10 -15.87
CA LYS A 378 -13.47 -5.53 -16.94
C LYS A 378 -14.36 -6.70 -16.52
N ASN A 379 -13.82 -7.64 -15.75
CA ASN A 379 -14.58 -8.76 -15.19
C ASN A 379 -15.61 -8.27 -14.17
N MET A 380 -15.20 -7.37 -13.28
CA MET A 380 -16.09 -6.74 -12.31
C MET A 380 -17.25 -5.99 -12.98
N ALA A 381 -16.99 -5.27 -14.08
CA ALA A 381 -18.01 -4.60 -14.86
C ALA A 381 -19.05 -5.55 -15.49
N LYS A 382 -18.72 -6.84 -15.65
CA LYS A 382 -19.64 -7.89 -16.10
C LYS A 382 -20.34 -8.62 -14.95
N GLY A 383 -20.08 -8.23 -13.70
CA GLY A 383 -20.59 -8.89 -12.51
C GLY A 383 -19.85 -10.17 -12.13
N GLU A 384 -18.63 -10.37 -12.64
CA GLU A 384 -17.77 -11.49 -12.25
C GLU A 384 -17.02 -11.13 -10.97
N GLU A 385 -17.28 -11.86 -9.87
CA GLU A 385 -16.58 -11.66 -8.61
C GLU A 385 -15.10 -12.10 -8.73
N PRO A 386 -14.16 -11.39 -8.10
CA PRO A 386 -12.76 -11.79 -8.13
C PRO A 386 -12.55 -13.12 -7.42
N LEU A 387 -11.70 -13.96 -7.97
CA LEU A 387 -11.19 -15.18 -7.32
C LEU A 387 -10.27 -14.86 -6.12
N ALA A 388 -10.06 -13.60 -5.89
CA ALA A 388 -9.19 -13.11 -4.87
C ALA A 388 -9.78 -13.30 -3.48
N PRO A 389 -8.91 -13.32 -2.63
CA PRO A 389 -8.41 -14.41 -1.85
C PRO A 389 -9.41 -14.73 -0.77
N SER A 390 -10.28 -15.65 -1.08
CA SER A 390 -11.05 -16.38 -0.07
C SER A 390 -10.17 -17.15 0.94
N ASN A 391 -8.85 -17.13 0.71
CA ASN A 391 -7.87 -17.81 1.55
C ASN A 391 -6.70 -16.87 1.87
N GLY A 392 -6.62 -16.39 3.11
CA GLY A 392 -5.55 -15.51 3.59
C GLY A 392 -4.15 -16.11 3.46
N ALA A 393 -4.01 -17.43 3.46
CA ALA A 393 -2.73 -18.12 3.30
C ALA A 393 -2.04 -17.89 1.95
N LEU A 394 -2.77 -17.45 0.92
CA LEU A 394 -2.18 -17.09 -0.37
C LEU A 394 -1.22 -15.88 -0.31
N TYR A 395 -1.21 -15.14 0.80
CA TYR A 395 -0.30 -14.01 1.04
C TYR A 395 0.98 -14.39 1.79
N ARG A 396 1.24 -15.69 2.01
CA ARG A 396 2.38 -16.15 2.82
C ARG A 396 3.71 -16.22 2.08
N ASN A 397 3.76 -15.88 0.80
CA ASN A 397 5.00 -15.92 0.03
C ASN A 397 5.90 -14.73 0.38
N ARG A 398 7.22 -14.92 0.24
CA ARG A 398 8.24 -13.87 0.38
C ARG A 398 8.74 -13.40 -0.98
N ALA A 399 9.22 -12.16 -1.02
CA ALA A 399 10.18 -11.73 -2.03
C ALA A 399 11.54 -12.37 -1.72
N TRP A 400 12.37 -12.50 -2.75
CA TRP A 400 13.68 -13.13 -2.61
C TRP A 400 14.72 -12.48 -3.52
N SER A 401 15.98 -12.47 -3.08
CA SER A 401 17.13 -12.18 -3.94
C SER A 401 18.24 -13.20 -3.70
N GLY A 402 18.94 -13.57 -4.77
CA GLY A 402 19.99 -14.56 -4.69
C GLY A 402 20.86 -14.61 -5.94
N VAL A 403 22.01 -15.28 -5.82
CA VAL A 403 22.91 -15.57 -6.95
C VAL A 403 22.90 -17.07 -7.19
N LEU A 404 22.56 -17.48 -8.42
CA LEU A 404 22.49 -18.87 -8.83
C LEU A 404 23.40 -19.14 -10.03
N PRO A 405 23.98 -20.33 -10.20
CA PRO A 405 24.67 -20.74 -11.41
C PRO A 405 23.79 -20.54 -12.66
N ARG A 406 24.38 -20.19 -13.79
CA ARG A 406 23.64 -19.91 -15.05
C ARG A 406 22.78 -21.05 -15.55
N ARG A 407 23.14 -22.30 -15.22
CA ARG A 407 22.39 -23.51 -15.58
C ARG A 407 21.14 -23.74 -14.72
N GLU A 408 21.03 -23.04 -13.58
CA GLU A 408 19.94 -23.21 -12.61
C GLU A 408 18.90 -22.11 -12.82
N GLN A 409 17.65 -22.51 -12.88
CA GLN A 409 16.52 -21.60 -12.89
C GLN A 409 15.91 -21.55 -11.49
N PHE A 410 15.75 -20.35 -10.93
CA PHE A 410 15.18 -20.21 -9.57
C PHE A 410 13.82 -20.90 -9.42
N ILE A 411 13.02 -20.98 -10.50
CA ILE A 411 11.70 -21.66 -10.49
C ILE A 411 11.84 -23.17 -10.24
N GLU A 412 12.96 -23.76 -10.62
CA GLU A 412 13.26 -25.19 -10.52
C GLU A 412 14.14 -25.50 -9.30
N ASP A 413 14.69 -24.48 -8.63
CA ASP A 413 15.53 -24.62 -7.45
C ASP A 413 14.67 -24.79 -6.18
N PRO A 414 14.68 -25.97 -5.52
CA PRO A 414 13.91 -26.21 -4.31
C PRO A 414 14.29 -25.26 -3.17
N ALA A 415 15.56 -24.86 -3.04
CA ALA A 415 16.03 -23.98 -1.98
C ALA A 415 15.50 -22.56 -2.20
N ALA A 416 15.50 -22.06 -3.43
CA ALA A 416 14.91 -20.76 -3.74
C ALA A 416 13.38 -20.75 -3.52
N GLN A 417 12.70 -21.84 -3.85
CA GLN A 417 11.26 -21.99 -3.60
C GLN A 417 10.95 -22.04 -2.11
N GLU A 418 11.69 -22.82 -1.33
CA GLU A 418 11.54 -22.91 0.12
C GLU A 418 11.77 -21.55 0.80
N MET A 419 12.79 -20.80 0.36
CA MET A 419 13.09 -19.45 0.88
C MET A 419 11.99 -18.43 0.61
N MET A 420 11.19 -18.61 -0.44
CA MET A 420 10.06 -17.73 -0.77
C MET A 420 8.81 -18.04 0.05
N LEU A 421 8.76 -19.14 0.79
CA LEU A 421 7.67 -19.44 1.70
C LEU A 421 7.83 -18.71 3.03
N THR A 422 6.73 -18.34 3.63
CA THR A 422 6.73 -17.76 4.97
C THR A 422 7.00 -18.86 6.02
N LEU A 423 8.07 -18.69 6.80
CA LEU A 423 8.49 -19.67 7.81
C LEU A 423 7.99 -19.35 9.23
N VAL A 424 7.32 -18.20 9.42
CA VAL A 424 6.76 -17.83 10.73
C VAL A 424 5.40 -18.54 10.89
N PRO A 425 5.24 -19.38 11.94
CA PRO A 425 4.00 -20.13 12.16
C PRO A 425 2.78 -19.30 12.48
#